data_b05144c4d3372512d412ea6fbdf1b5ac
#
_entry.id   b05144c4d3372512d412ea6fbdf1b5ac
#
_cell.length_a   1.000
_cell.length_b   1.000
_cell.length_c   1.000
_cell.angle_alpha   90.00
_cell.angle_beta   90.00
_cell.angle_gamma   90.00
#
_symmetry.space_group_name_H-M   'P 1'
#
loop_
_entity.id
_entity.type
_entity.pdbx_description
1 polymer ?
#
loop_
_entity_poly.entity_id
_entity_poly.type
_entity_poly.pdbx_seq_one_letter_code
_entity_poly.pdbx_strand_id
1 'polypeptide(L)'
;MKKVTVVGAGPGNPELLTIQAKLHIKRSDIVFATGRLFEKLGSLNQNTVRMTLSGLAHAVQAQPENVDITILASGDVGFYSISSLLTEQRGCMLSFQNGLSSLQYFCAKLRVPYDDIKTVSVHGRDVSALPSVCYHPRVFVLTGGHQKVHDVICELISCGLGYVSVCVGENLSDETELSNEHFTDLAVMLVENPASVRACSFLRDADFVRGKAPMTKEAVRSLCVARLGITPTDVVYDIGAGTGSVACAMARFACESFVYAVKQSTELRRNA
;
A
#
# COMPACT_ATOMS: atom_id res chain seq x y z
N MET A 1 -7.65 -20.50 28.14
CA MET A 1 -7.07 -19.93 26.91
C MET A 1 -7.91 -18.74 26.49
N LYS A 2 -7.32 -17.58 26.26
CA LYS A 2 -8.03 -16.33 25.92
C LYS A 2 -8.62 -16.42 24.53
N LYS A 3 -9.84 -15.93 24.36
CA LYS A 3 -10.47 -15.79 23.03
C LYS A 3 -10.27 -14.37 22.55
N VAL A 4 -9.62 -14.20 21.41
CA VAL A 4 -9.36 -12.89 20.82
C VAL A 4 -9.93 -12.85 19.41
N THR A 5 -10.87 -11.94 19.20
CA THR A 5 -11.45 -11.72 17.87
C THR A 5 -11.01 -10.39 17.33
N VAL A 6 -10.36 -10.39 16.18
CA VAL A 6 -10.05 -9.16 15.43
C VAL A 6 -11.22 -8.87 14.51
N VAL A 7 -11.83 -7.72 14.68
CA VAL A 7 -13.03 -7.29 13.94
C VAL A 7 -12.69 -6.15 13.01
N GLY A 8 -12.89 -6.35 11.72
CA GLY A 8 -12.82 -5.30 10.72
C GLY A 8 -13.94 -4.29 10.92
N ALA A 9 -13.56 -3.08 11.32
CA ALA A 9 -14.48 -1.99 11.67
C ALA A 9 -14.88 -1.12 10.47
N GLY A 10 -14.48 -1.51 9.26
CA GLY A 10 -14.72 -0.69 8.08
C GLY A 10 -14.10 0.71 8.22
N PRO A 11 -14.70 1.73 7.63
CA PRO A 11 -14.23 3.11 7.75
C PRO A 11 -14.51 3.73 9.12
N GLY A 12 -15.10 2.98 10.07
CA GLY A 12 -15.41 3.42 11.42
C GLY A 12 -16.83 3.97 11.58
N ASN A 13 -17.67 3.94 10.56
CA ASN A 13 -19.09 4.28 10.67
C ASN A 13 -19.88 3.07 11.21
N PRO A 14 -20.67 3.20 12.32
CA PRO A 14 -21.44 2.10 12.88
C PRO A 14 -22.47 1.48 11.94
N GLU A 15 -22.94 2.23 10.93
CA GLU A 15 -23.89 1.74 9.92
C GLU A 15 -23.23 0.88 8.86
N LEU A 16 -21.90 0.98 8.70
CA LEU A 16 -21.11 0.21 7.74
C LEU A 16 -20.45 -1.02 8.38
N LEU A 17 -20.71 -1.27 9.66
CA LEU A 17 -20.34 -2.53 10.29
C LEU A 17 -21.20 -3.68 9.76
N THR A 18 -20.57 -4.85 9.55
CA THR A 18 -21.37 -6.05 9.35
C THR A 18 -22.23 -6.32 10.59
N ILE A 19 -23.40 -6.92 10.40
CA ILE A 19 -24.29 -7.28 11.53
C ILE A 19 -23.54 -8.17 12.54
N GLN A 20 -22.75 -9.12 12.03
CA GLN A 20 -21.95 -10.03 12.85
C GLN A 20 -20.91 -9.27 13.69
N ALA A 21 -20.16 -8.32 13.08
CA ALA A 21 -19.21 -7.47 13.78
C ALA A 21 -19.87 -6.65 14.88
N LYS A 22 -21.00 -6.02 14.59
CA LYS A 22 -21.75 -5.20 15.55
C LYS A 22 -22.25 -6.02 16.74
N LEU A 23 -22.77 -7.22 16.49
CA LEU A 23 -23.24 -8.13 17.56
C LEU A 23 -22.07 -8.64 18.39
N HIS A 24 -20.93 -8.94 17.76
CA HIS A 24 -19.75 -9.43 18.47
C HIS A 24 -19.17 -8.35 19.38
N ILE A 25 -18.98 -7.12 18.89
CA ILE A 25 -18.52 -5.97 19.68
C ILE A 25 -19.40 -5.79 20.94
N LYS A 26 -20.73 -5.85 20.78
CA LYS A 26 -21.67 -5.66 21.90
C LYS A 26 -21.60 -6.75 22.96
N ARG A 27 -21.22 -7.97 22.60
CA ARG A 27 -21.22 -9.15 23.50
C ARG A 27 -19.87 -9.41 24.17
N SER A 28 -18.80 -8.80 23.66
CA SER A 28 -17.45 -8.99 24.17
C SER A 28 -17.30 -8.42 25.57
N ASP A 29 -16.52 -9.12 26.40
CA ASP A 29 -16.22 -8.67 27.78
C ASP A 29 -15.38 -7.39 27.78
N ILE A 30 -14.46 -7.27 26.81
CA ILE A 30 -13.63 -6.09 26.62
C ILE A 30 -13.36 -5.84 25.13
N VAL A 31 -13.32 -4.56 24.73
CA VAL A 31 -13.03 -4.14 23.35
C VAL A 31 -11.82 -3.21 23.35
N PHE A 32 -10.80 -3.53 22.57
CA PHE A 32 -9.66 -2.64 22.35
C PHE A 32 -9.80 -1.90 21.01
N ALA A 33 -9.69 -0.57 21.05
CA ALA A 33 -9.80 0.29 19.88
C ALA A 33 -8.71 1.36 19.87
N THR A 34 -8.15 1.65 18.69
CA THR A 34 -7.26 2.80 18.51
C THR A 34 -8.04 4.10 18.42
N GLY A 35 -7.36 5.25 18.62
CA GLY A 35 -7.94 6.58 18.76
C GLY A 35 -9.25 6.83 18.00
N ARG A 36 -9.18 6.87 16.65
CA ARG A 36 -10.35 7.16 15.81
C ARG A 36 -11.49 6.12 15.95
N LEU A 37 -11.16 4.84 16.03
CA LEU A 37 -12.17 3.78 16.19
C LEU A 37 -12.80 3.82 17.57
N PHE A 38 -12.03 4.19 18.59
CA PHE A 38 -12.57 4.42 19.94
C PHE A 38 -13.61 5.55 19.94
N GLU A 39 -13.31 6.67 19.30
CA GLU A 39 -14.21 7.82 19.23
C GLU A 39 -15.52 7.51 18.48
N LYS A 40 -15.42 6.75 17.38
CA LYS A 40 -16.58 6.42 16.53
C LYS A 40 -17.41 5.23 16.99
N LEU A 41 -16.79 4.22 17.56
CA LEU A 41 -17.41 2.93 17.86
C LEU A 41 -17.39 2.56 19.37
N GLY A 42 -16.68 3.31 20.19
CA GLY A 42 -16.52 3.01 21.61
C GLY A 42 -17.84 2.90 22.39
N SER A 43 -18.86 3.65 21.97
CA SER A 43 -20.20 3.59 22.57
C SER A 43 -20.96 2.29 22.33
N LEU A 44 -20.52 1.44 21.41
CA LEU A 44 -21.15 0.14 21.14
C LEU A 44 -20.95 -0.87 22.28
N ASN A 45 -19.90 -0.68 23.08
CA ASN A 45 -19.64 -1.51 24.27
C ASN A 45 -19.01 -0.63 25.36
N GLN A 46 -19.62 -0.60 26.54
CA GLN A 46 -19.18 0.24 27.67
C GLN A 46 -17.78 -0.13 28.20
N ASN A 47 -17.28 -1.34 27.90
CA ASN A 47 -15.95 -1.81 28.29
C ASN A 47 -14.93 -1.59 27.14
N THR A 48 -15.18 -0.62 26.27
CA THR A 48 -14.22 -0.27 25.22
C THR A 48 -13.08 0.54 25.81
N VAL A 49 -11.85 0.09 25.55
CA VAL A 49 -10.61 0.71 26.04
C VAL A 49 -9.83 1.29 24.86
N ARG A 50 -9.44 2.57 24.99
CA ARG A 50 -8.58 3.24 24.01
C ARG A 50 -7.14 2.72 24.15
N MET A 51 -6.55 2.24 23.04
CA MET A 51 -5.21 1.67 23.01
C MET A 51 -4.35 2.26 21.88
N THR A 52 -3.04 2.18 22.06
CA THR A 52 -2.07 2.34 20.97
C THR A 52 -1.74 0.96 20.38
N LEU A 53 -1.30 0.91 19.13
CA LEU A 53 -0.90 -0.35 18.50
C LEU A 53 0.24 -1.05 19.25
N SER A 54 1.21 -0.29 19.75
CA SER A 54 2.35 -0.80 20.51
C SER A 54 1.95 -1.41 21.87
N GLY A 55 0.89 -0.90 22.49
CA GLY A 55 0.40 -1.39 23.78
C GLY A 55 -0.54 -2.60 23.68
N LEU A 56 -1.04 -2.90 22.48
CA LEU A 56 -2.11 -3.86 22.28
C LEU A 56 -1.75 -5.29 22.74
N ALA A 57 -0.57 -5.76 22.36
CA ALA A 57 -0.10 -7.10 22.73
C ALA A 57 -0.03 -7.29 24.25
N HIS A 58 0.53 -6.31 24.96
CA HIS A 58 0.62 -6.31 26.41
C HIS A 58 -0.76 -6.28 27.06
N ALA A 59 -1.67 -5.42 26.56
CA ALA A 59 -3.02 -5.30 27.08
C ALA A 59 -3.83 -6.60 26.93
N VAL A 60 -3.69 -7.33 25.82
CA VAL A 60 -4.30 -8.63 25.60
C VAL A 60 -3.74 -9.68 26.58
N GLN A 61 -2.41 -9.69 26.79
CA GLN A 61 -1.77 -10.61 27.72
C GLN A 61 -2.18 -10.37 29.17
N ALA A 62 -2.39 -9.13 29.56
CA ALA A 62 -2.79 -8.75 30.91
C ALA A 62 -4.24 -9.16 31.28
N GLN A 63 -5.08 -9.50 30.30
CA GLN A 63 -6.45 -9.94 30.59
C GLN A 63 -6.49 -11.34 31.23
N PRO A 64 -7.48 -11.63 32.11
CA PRO A 64 -7.69 -12.96 32.65
C PRO A 64 -7.94 -14.03 31.60
N GLU A 65 -7.78 -15.30 31.98
CA GLU A 65 -8.23 -16.45 31.15
C GLU A 65 -9.76 -16.41 31.02
N ASN A 66 -10.27 -16.96 29.91
CA ASN A 66 -11.69 -17.07 29.60
C ASN A 66 -12.46 -15.75 29.37
N VAL A 67 -11.74 -14.66 29.16
CA VAL A 67 -12.33 -13.38 28.73
C VAL A 67 -12.45 -13.35 27.20
N ASP A 68 -13.58 -12.87 26.71
CA ASP A 68 -13.84 -12.65 25.28
C ASP A 68 -13.36 -11.24 24.90
N ILE A 69 -12.25 -11.19 24.17
CA ILE A 69 -11.55 -9.96 23.81
C ILE A 69 -11.83 -9.62 22.34
N THR A 70 -12.30 -8.41 22.09
CA THR A 70 -12.41 -7.88 20.72
C THR A 70 -11.34 -6.81 20.48
N ILE A 71 -10.71 -6.87 19.31
CA ILE A 71 -9.79 -5.85 18.81
C ILE A 71 -10.38 -5.25 17.54
N LEU A 72 -10.60 -3.92 17.52
CA LEU A 72 -11.10 -3.24 16.34
C LEU A 72 -9.94 -2.90 15.41
N ALA A 73 -10.03 -3.38 14.18
CA ALA A 73 -9.12 -3.06 13.09
C ALA A 73 -9.81 -2.15 12.07
N SER A 74 -9.13 -1.11 11.60
CA SER A 74 -9.66 -0.24 10.54
C SER A 74 -9.76 -1.01 9.23
N GLY A 75 -10.82 -0.79 8.47
CA GLY A 75 -11.07 -1.45 7.20
C GLY A 75 -11.44 -2.93 7.36
N ASP A 76 -10.91 -3.75 6.48
CA ASP A 76 -11.02 -5.21 6.50
C ASP A 76 -9.78 -5.84 7.15
N VAL A 77 -9.95 -6.94 7.85
CA VAL A 77 -8.88 -7.66 8.56
C VAL A 77 -7.82 -8.25 7.62
N GLY A 78 -8.17 -8.52 6.39
CA GLY A 78 -7.26 -9.07 5.37
C GLY A 78 -6.63 -8.02 4.45
N PHE A 79 -6.96 -6.72 4.62
CA PHE A 79 -6.50 -5.67 3.71
C PHE A 79 -5.64 -4.63 4.44
N TYR A 80 -4.31 -4.80 4.37
CA TYR A 80 -3.31 -3.93 5.03
C TYR A 80 -3.62 -3.64 6.51
N SER A 81 -4.09 -4.63 7.22
CA SER A 81 -4.60 -4.51 8.58
C SER A 81 -3.55 -4.87 9.63
N ILE A 82 -3.81 -4.42 10.86
CA ILE A 82 -3.06 -4.82 12.07
C ILE A 82 -3.15 -6.33 12.36
N SER A 83 -4.03 -7.06 11.72
CA SER A 83 -4.19 -8.51 11.88
C SER A 83 -2.88 -9.27 11.69
N SER A 84 -2.01 -8.83 10.77
CA SER A 84 -0.68 -9.40 10.55
C SER A 84 0.25 -9.32 11.77
N LEU A 85 0.07 -8.31 12.63
CA LEU A 85 0.84 -8.14 13.88
C LEU A 85 0.34 -9.05 15.01
N LEU A 86 -0.85 -9.64 14.86
CA LEU A 86 -1.52 -10.41 15.90
C LEU A 86 -1.46 -11.92 15.66
N THR A 87 -1.03 -12.36 14.47
CA THR A 87 -1.00 -13.79 14.10
C THR A 87 -0.07 -14.65 14.97
N GLU A 88 0.88 -14.05 15.68
CA GLU A 88 1.89 -14.75 16.48
C GLU A 88 1.61 -14.74 18.00
N GLN A 89 0.43 -14.34 18.44
CA GLN A 89 0.10 -14.28 19.88
C GLN A 89 -0.02 -15.68 20.50
N ARG A 90 1.01 -16.09 21.23
CA ARG A 90 1.03 -17.38 21.94
C ARG A 90 -0.03 -17.41 23.05
N GLY A 91 -0.76 -18.53 23.20
CA GLY A 91 -1.72 -18.75 24.27
C GLY A 91 -3.11 -18.14 24.05
N CYS A 92 -3.38 -17.58 22.87
CA CYS A 92 -4.68 -17.04 22.49
C CYS A 92 -5.31 -17.86 21.36
N MET A 93 -6.63 -18.05 21.42
CA MET A 93 -7.42 -18.52 20.28
C MET A 93 -7.83 -17.28 19.46
N LEU A 94 -7.18 -17.09 18.32
CA LEU A 94 -7.48 -15.98 17.42
C LEU A 94 -8.60 -16.32 16.45
N SER A 95 -9.49 -15.38 16.24
CA SER A 95 -10.49 -15.39 15.17
C SER A 95 -10.55 -14.04 14.48
N PHE A 96 -11.02 -14.02 13.23
CA PHE A 96 -11.07 -12.82 12.40
C PHE A 96 -12.49 -12.66 11.84
N GLN A 97 -13.00 -11.44 11.90
CA GLN A 97 -14.27 -11.07 11.27
C GLN A 97 -14.05 -9.97 10.26
N ASN A 98 -14.54 -10.16 9.06
CA ASN A 98 -14.37 -9.24 7.95
C ASN A 98 -15.06 -7.90 8.19
N GLY A 99 -14.48 -6.86 7.63
CA GLY A 99 -15.06 -5.51 7.53
C GLY A 99 -15.06 -5.02 6.09
N LEU A 100 -15.60 -3.84 5.88
CA LEU A 100 -15.57 -3.17 4.59
C LEU A 100 -14.21 -2.50 4.39
N SER A 101 -13.43 -2.93 3.40
CA SER A 101 -12.14 -2.31 3.10
C SER A 101 -12.29 -0.92 2.48
N SER A 102 -11.28 -0.07 2.62
CA SER A 102 -11.25 1.24 1.97
C SER A 102 -11.27 1.11 0.43
N LEU A 103 -10.65 0.07 -0.12
CA LEU A 103 -10.71 -0.24 -1.55
C LEU A 103 -12.16 -0.48 -2.00
N GLN A 104 -12.86 -1.40 -1.36
CA GLN A 104 -14.25 -1.74 -1.69
C GLN A 104 -15.16 -0.51 -1.60
N TYR A 105 -15.03 0.23 -0.51
CA TYR A 105 -15.88 1.40 -0.27
C TYR A 105 -15.59 2.52 -1.28
N PHE A 106 -14.33 2.82 -1.56
CA PHE A 106 -13.94 3.85 -2.52
C PHE A 106 -14.34 3.50 -3.95
N CYS A 107 -14.05 2.28 -4.40
CA CYS A 107 -14.45 1.83 -5.74
C CYS A 107 -15.98 1.83 -5.93
N ALA A 108 -16.75 1.47 -4.91
CA ALA A 108 -18.21 1.58 -4.96
C ALA A 108 -18.69 3.03 -5.11
N LYS A 109 -18.05 3.99 -4.43
CA LYS A 109 -18.34 5.43 -4.59
C LYS A 109 -17.99 5.94 -6.00
N LEU A 110 -16.88 5.46 -6.57
CA LEU A 110 -16.46 5.79 -7.93
C LEU A 110 -17.22 5.00 -9.01
N ARG A 111 -18.00 3.97 -8.63
CA ARG A 111 -18.72 3.05 -9.54
C ARG A 111 -17.79 2.30 -10.48
N VAL A 112 -16.62 1.90 -9.99
CA VAL A 112 -15.64 1.13 -10.75
C VAL A 112 -15.43 -0.26 -10.14
N PRO A 113 -15.24 -1.31 -10.95
CA PRO A 113 -14.83 -2.61 -10.46
C PRO A 113 -13.37 -2.55 -9.97
N TYR A 114 -13.00 -3.44 -9.04
CA TYR A 114 -11.67 -3.45 -8.42
C TYR A 114 -10.91 -4.76 -8.58
N ASP A 115 -11.40 -5.68 -9.36
CA ASP A 115 -10.84 -7.01 -9.62
C ASP A 115 -9.48 -6.97 -10.36
N ASP A 116 -9.21 -5.91 -11.14
CA ASP A 116 -7.96 -5.70 -11.87
C ASP A 116 -7.08 -4.58 -11.27
N ILE A 117 -7.46 -4.01 -10.13
CA ILE A 117 -6.72 -2.93 -9.50
C ILE A 117 -5.53 -3.48 -8.69
N LYS A 118 -4.30 -3.07 -9.04
CA LYS A 118 -3.12 -3.29 -8.19
C LYS A 118 -3.25 -2.46 -6.93
N THR A 119 -3.00 -3.06 -5.78
CA THR A 119 -3.02 -2.34 -4.50
C THR A 119 -1.61 -2.13 -3.96
N VAL A 120 -1.33 -0.95 -3.41
CA VAL A 120 -0.10 -0.63 -2.72
C VAL A 120 -0.41 0.21 -1.47
N SER A 121 0.31 -0.04 -0.39
CA SER A 121 0.20 0.77 0.81
C SER A 121 1.53 1.44 1.10
N VAL A 122 1.54 2.76 1.03
CA VAL A 122 2.65 3.61 1.47
C VAL A 122 2.44 4.11 2.90
N HIS A 123 1.30 3.78 3.51
CA HIS A 123 0.96 4.14 4.89
C HIS A 123 1.91 3.46 5.89
N GLY A 124 2.74 4.26 6.57
CA GLY A 124 3.68 3.77 7.57
C GLY A 124 4.75 2.80 7.04
N ARG A 125 5.01 2.83 5.74
CA ARG A 125 6.00 1.98 5.06
C ARG A 125 6.94 2.85 4.23
N ASP A 126 8.18 2.42 4.13
CA ASP A 126 9.18 3.05 3.24
C ASP A 126 9.16 2.35 1.87
N VAL A 127 8.06 2.55 1.16
CA VAL A 127 7.84 2.01 -0.20
C VAL A 127 7.25 3.09 -1.09
N SER A 128 7.54 3.06 -2.39
CA SER A 128 6.98 3.97 -3.38
C SER A 128 5.83 3.33 -4.15
N ALA A 129 4.83 4.14 -4.51
CA ALA A 129 3.77 3.73 -5.42
C ALA A 129 4.20 3.76 -6.89
N LEU A 130 5.30 4.46 -7.21
CA LEU A 130 5.78 4.69 -8.57
C LEU A 130 5.95 3.41 -9.40
N PRO A 131 6.64 2.34 -8.92
CA PRO A 131 6.78 1.12 -9.70
C PRO A 131 5.41 0.51 -10.05
N SER A 132 4.49 0.44 -9.10
CA SER A 132 3.14 -0.08 -9.36
C SER A 132 2.40 0.74 -10.41
N VAL A 133 2.49 2.08 -10.37
CA VAL A 133 1.85 2.96 -11.36
C VAL A 133 2.47 2.81 -12.74
N CYS A 134 3.79 2.59 -12.84
CA CYS A 134 4.45 2.34 -14.13
C CYS A 134 3.95 1.07 -14.82
N TYR A 135 3.65 0.03 -14.06
CA TYR A 135 3.40 -1.31 -14.62
C TYR A 135 1.93 -1.76 -14.59
N HIS A 136 1.03 -0.98 -13.99
CA HIS A 136 -0.39 -1.33 -13.92
C HIS A 136 -1.27 -0.17 -14.40
N PRO A 137 -2.32 -0.47 -15.17
CA PRO A 137 -3.24 0.56 -15.68
C PRO A 137 -4.05 1.23 -14.57
N ARG A 138 -4.31 0.53 -13.48
CA ARG A 138 -5.03 1.05 -12.31
C ARG A 138 -4.36 0.63 -11.02
N VAL A 139 -4.07 1.60 -10.15
CA VAL A 139 -3.41 1.37 -8.86
C VAL A 139 -4.18 2.06 -7.75
N PHE A 140 -4.57 1.30 -6.74
CA PHE A 140 -5.10 1.84 -5.51
C PHE A 140 -3.98 2.04 -4.49
N VAL A 141 -3.84 3.26 -3.99
CA VAL A 141 -2.79 3.64 -3.04
C VAL A 141 -3.40 4.02 -1.70
N LEU A 142 -2.97 3.35 -0.64
CA LEU A 142 -3.22 3.76 0.74
C LEU A 142 -2.11 4.71 1.18
N THR A 143 -2.47 5.97 1.47
CA THR A 143 -1.53 7.00 1.93
C THR A 143 -1.63 7.22 3.44
N GLY A 144 -0.66 7.92 4.02
CA GLY A 144 -0.66 8.34 5.42
C GLY A 144 0.70 8.18 6.11
N GLY A 145 0.86 8.80 7.26
CA GLY A 145 2.12 8.88 7.96
C GLY A 145 3.11 9.79 7.22
N HIS A 146 4.25 9.24 6.79
CA HIS A 146 5.31 10.02 6.13
C HIS A 146 5.02 10.29 4.65
N GLN A 147 4.17 9.49 4.00
CA GLN A 147 3.81 9.66 2.59
C GLN A 147 2.33 10.01 2.45
N LYS A 148 2.07 11.29 2.23
CA LYS A 148 0.73 11.83 2.00
C LYS A 148 0.40 11.85 0.51
N VAL A 149 -0.83 12.17 0.18
CA VAL A 149 -1.32 12.31 -1.21
C VAL A 149 -0.40 13.22 -2.04
N HIS A 150 -0.02 14.37 -1.47
CA HIS A 150 0.85 15.34 -2.14
C HIS A 150 2.22 14.75 -2.49
N ASP A 151 2.84 14.01 -1.57
CA ASP A 151 4.17 13.41 -1.78
C ASP A 151 4.14 12.40 -2.92
N VAL A 152 3.11 11.55 -2.97
CA VAL A 152 2.91 10.58 -4.06
C VAL A 152 2.71 11.30 -5.39
N ILE A 153 1.88 12.34 -5.45
CA ILE A 153 1.65 13.12 -6.67
C ILE A 153 2.95 13.79 -7.14
N CYS A 154 3.71 14.41 -6.23
CA CYS A 154 4.99 15.04 -6.56
C CYS A 154 6.00 14.03 -7.10
N GLU A 155 6.08 12.83 -6.52
CA GLU A 155 6.94 11.75 -7.00
C GLU A 155 6.54 11.35 -8.44
N LEU A 156 5.25 11.10 -8.70
CA LEU A 156 4.75 10.74 -10.02
C LEU A 156 5.09 11.81 -11.07
N ILE A 157 4.85 13.08 -10.76
CA ILE A 157 5.15 14.22 -11.67
C ILE A 157 6.66 14.30 -11.94
N SER A 158 7.50 14.22 -10.90
CA SER A 158 8.97 14.32 -11.04
C SER A 158 9.56 13.19 -11.87
N CYS A 159 8.88 12.02 -11.88
CA CYS A 159 9.27 10.88 -12.70
C CYS A 159 8.59 10.84 -14.08
N GLY A 160 7.96 11.93 -14.52
CA GLY A 160 7.39 12.07 -15.86
C GLY A 160 5.98 11.46 -16.02
N LEU A 161 5.30 11.10 -14.93
CA LEU A 161 3.94 10.56 -14.94
C LEU A 161 2.87 11.63 -14.68
N GLY A 162 3.14 12.90 -15.02
CA GLY A 162 2.19 13.99 -14.84
C GLY A 162 0.91 13.89 -15.68
N TYR A 163 0.81 12.91 -16.58
CA TYR A 163 -0.35 12.65 -17.44
C TYR A 163 -1.35 11.64 -16.85
N VAL A 164 -1.03 10.98 -15.73
CA VAL A 164 -1.94 10.04 -15.08
C VAL A 164 -3.12 10.76 -14.44
N SER A 165 -4.28 10.12 -14.41
CA SER A 165 -5.42 10.64 -13.64
C SER A 165 -5.38 10.12 -12.22
N VAL A 166 -5.76 10.98 -11.28
CA VAL A 166 -5.76 10.67 -9.86
C VAL A 166 -7.11 11.06 -9.25
N CYS A 167 -7.80 10.08 -8.68
CA CYS A 167 -8.95 10.32 -7.81
C CYS A 167 -8.52 10.13 -6.36
N VAL A 168 -8.87 11.07 -5.49
CA VAL A 168 -8.54 11.01 -4.05
C VAL A 168 -9.80 10.84 -3.23
N GLY A 169 -9.78 9.94 -2.27
CA GLY A 169 -10.85 9.72 -1.31
C GLY A 169 -10.36 9.96 0.12
N GLU A 170 -11.01 10.88 0.80
CA GLU A 170 -10.73 11.23 2.19
C GLU A 170 -12.02 11.18 3.00
N ASN A 171 -11.96 10.78 4.27
CA ASN A 171 -13.12 10.73 5.17
C ASN A 171 -14.38 10.12 4.55
N LEU A 172 -14.19 9.10 3.70
CA LEU A 172 -15.19 8.55 2.79
C LEU A 172 -16.53 8.14 3.44
N SER A 173 -16.54 7.91 4.74
CA SER A 173 -17.72 7.52 5.51
C SER A 173 -18.39 8.66 6.26
N ASP A 174 -17.82 9.85 6.21
CA ASP A 174 -18.36 11.04 6.83
C ASP A 174 -19.00 11.90 5.74
N GLU A 175 -20.21 12.38 5.95
CA GLU A 175 -20.95 13.19 4.97
C GLU A 175 -20.45 14.65 4.88
N THR A 176 -19.26 14.92 5.44
CA THR A 176 -18.63 16.24 5.37
C THR A 176 -18.14 16.54 3.95
N GLU A 177 -18.47 17.72 3.45
CA GLU A 177 -18.02 18.22 2.16
C GLU A 177 -16.49 18.18 2.05
N LEU A 178 -16.02 17.72 0.89
CA LEU A 178 -14.58 17.69 0.56
C LEU A 178 -14.03 19.11 0.53
N SER A 179 -13.13 19.45 1.45
CA SER A 179 -12.33 20.66 1.33
C SER A 179 -11.21 20.43 0.32
N ASN A 180 -11.18 21.25 -0.73
CA ASN A 180 -10.27 21.09 -1.87
C ASN A 180 -8.79 21.47 -1.60
N GLU A 181 -8.39 21.85 -0.39
CA GLU A 181 -7.09 22.49 -0.20
C GLU A 181 -6.04 21.71 0.60
N HIS A 182 -6.43 20.80 1.50
CA HIS A 182 -5.47 20.00 2.29
C HIS A 182 -6.03 18.62 2.61
N PHE A 183 -5.41 17.58 2.06
CA PHE A 183 -5.75 16.20 2.40
C PHE A 183 -5.22 15.83 3.79
N THR A 184 -6.04 15.12 4.58
CA THR A 184 -5.65 14.61 5.89
C THR A 184 -4.64 13.46 5.79
N ASP A 185 -4.15 13.00 6.96
CA ASP A 185 -3.15 11.93 7.04
C ASP A 185 -3.65 10.55 6.58
N LEU A 186 -4.98 10.37 6.42
CA LEU A 186 -5.60 9.12 5.99
C LEU A 186 -6.45 9.35 4.75
N ALA A 187 -5.82 9.23 3.61
CA ALA A 187 -6.49 9.28 2.33
C ALA A 187 -6.21 8.02 1.51
N VAL A 188 -7.03 7.78 0.52
CA VAL A 188 -6.82 6.74 -0.49
C VAL A 188 -6.80 7.38 -1.86
N MET A 189 -6.07 6.79 -2.78
CA MET A 189 -5.99 7.27 -4.15
C MET A 189 -6.29 6.13 -5.12
N LEU A 190 -6.98 6.44 -6.21
CA LEU A 190 -7.00 5.60 -7.41
C LEU A 190 -6.24 6.35 -8.49
N VAL A 191 -5.13 5.76 -8.94
CA VAL A 191 -4.29 6.29 -10.02
C VAL A 191 -4.55 5.47 -11.26
N GLU A 192 -4.88 6.12 -12.38
CA GLU A 192 -5.07 5.49 -13.67
C GLU A 192 -3.96 5.92 -14.64
N ASN A 193 -3.22 4.93 -15.14
CA ASN A 193 -2.13 5.14 -16.09
C ASN A 193 -2.46 4.49 -17.44
N PRO A 194 -2.94 5.27 -18.42
CA PRO A 194 -3.27 4.74 -19.76
C PRO A 194 -2.04 4.30 -20.55
N ALA A 195 -0.84 4.73 -20.15
CA ALA A 195 0.44 4.37 -20.78
C ALA A 195 1.26 3.40 -19.92
N SER A 196 0.60 2.64 -19.04
CA SER A 196 1.28 1.61 -18.24
C SER A 196 1.99 0.59 -19.13
N VAL A 197 3.17 0.18 -18.71
CA VAL A 197 4.00 -0.72 -19.51
C VAL A 197 3.93 -2.14 -18.98
N ARG A 198 4.08 -3.13 -19.88
CA ARG A 198 4.04 -4.53 -19.48
C ARG A 198 5.27 -4.90 -18.66
N ALA A 199 5.06 -5.44 -17.47
CA ALA A 199 6.11 -6.05 -16.68
C ALA A 199 6.64 -7.36 -17.31
N CYS A 200 7.79 -7.84 -16.85
CA CYS A 200 8.42 -9.09 -17.25
C CYS A 200 8.51 -9.27 -18.79
N SER A 201 8.85 -8.20 -19.51
CA SER A 201 8.96 -8.19 -20.96
C SER A 201 10.36 -7.77 -21.42
N PHE A 202 10.89 -8.44 -22.44
CA PHE A 202 12.16 -8.06 -23.03
C PHE A 202 11.98 -6.86 -23.97
N LEU A 203 12.92 -5.91 -23.88
CA LEU A 203 12.98 -4.72 -24.73
C LEU A 203 13.79 -4.99 -25.98
N ARG A 204 13.27 -4.56 -27.15
CA ARG A 204 13.97 -4.62 -28.43
C ARG A 204 14.92 -3.43 -28.60
N ASP A 205 15.85 -3.56 -29.54
CA ASP A 205 16.73 -2.44 -29.87
C ASP A 205 15.97 -1.23 -30.42
N ALA A 206 14.81 -1.44 -31.05
CA ALA A 206 13.93 -0.40 -31.56
C ALA A 206 13.20 0.41 -30.45
N ASP A 207 13.13 -0.13 -29.24
CA ASP A 207 12.48 0.55 -28.10
C ASP A 207 13.39 1.65 -27.48
N PHE A 208 14.63 1.78 -27.96
CA PHE A 208 15.61 2.73 -27.43
C PHE A 208 15.97 3.83 -28.42
N VAL A 209 16.08 5.05 -27.92
CA VAL A 209 16.69 6.16 -28.67
C VAL A 209 18.21 5.93 -28.74
N ARG A 210 18.75 5.78 -29.94
CA ARG A 210 20.19 5.56 -30.16
C ARG A 210 20.96 6.86 -30.08
N GLY A 211 21.93 6.92 -29.17
CA GLY A 211 22.93 7.98 -29.07
C GLY A 211 24.27 7.59 -29.73
N LYS A 212 25.32 8.35 -29.44
CA LYS A 212 26.70 8.07 -29.89
C LYS A 212 27.38 6.93 -29.11
N ALA A 213 26.93 6.65 -27.89
CA ALA A 213 27.47 5.58 -27.06
C ALA A 213 27.02 4.20 -27.58
N PRO A 214 27.91 3.19 -27.56
CA PRO A 214 27.54 1.83 -27.94
C PRO A 214 26.50 1.28 -26.98
N MET A 215 25.47 0.65 -27.53
CA MET A 215 24.40 -0.04 -26.78
C MET A 215 24.65 -1.54 -26.79
N THR A 216 24.42 -2.21 -25.67
CA THR A 216 24.44 -3.68 -25.59
C THR A 216 23.40 -4.27 -26.54
N LYS A 217 23.82 -5.16 -27.43
CA LYS A 217 22.95 -5.81 -28.43
C LYS A 217 21.81 -6.55 -27.75
N GLU A 218 20.64 -6.51 -28.38
CA GLU A 218 19.39 -7.09 -27.87
C GLU A 218 19.54 -8.51 -27.33
N ALA A 219 20.12 -9.43 -28.14
CA ALA A 219 20.29 -10.82 -27.75
C ALA A 219 21.18 -10.98 -26.51
N VAL A 220 22.27 -10.20 -26.41
CA VAL A 220 23.18 -10.20 -25.25
C VAL A 220 22.47 -9.64 -24.02
N ARG A 221 21.81 -8.50 -24.17
CA ARG A 221 21.03 -7.84 -23.10
C ARG A 221 19.97 -8.79 -22.54
N SER A 222 19.17 -9.40 -23.41
CA SER A 222 18.11 -10.33 -23.02
C SER A 222 18.66 -11.56 -22.29
N LEU A 223 19.79 -12.12 -22.77
CA LEU A 223 20.42 -13.26 -22.12
C LEU A 223 20.97 -12.90 -20.74
N CYS A 224 21.63 -11.76 -20.61
CA CYS A 224 22.15 -11.27 -19.33
C CYS A 224 21.02 -11.10 -18.30
N VAL A 225 19.94 -10.40 -18.67
CA VAL A 225 18.80 -10.18 -17.79
C VAL A 225 18.14 -11.51 -17.39
N ALA A 226 17.93 -12.42 -18.34
CA ALA A 226 17.36 -13.75 -18.05
C ALA A 226 18.23 -14.56 -17.08
N ARG A 227 19.56 -14.48 -17.18
CA ARG A 227 20.50 -15.22 -16.32
C ARG A 227 20.64 -14.64 -14.92
N LEU A 228 20.32 -13.36 -14.73
CA LEU A 228 20.33 -12.72 -13.41
C LEU A 228 19.21 -13.21 -12.50
N GLY A 229 18.13 -13.76 -13.04
CA GLY A 229 17.01 -14.30 -12.26
C GLY A 229 16.31 -13.25 -11.41
N ILE A 230 16.19 -12.03 -11.92
CA ILE A 230 15.61 -10.87 -11.21
C ILE A 230 14.16 -11.15 -10.87
N THR A 231 13.80 -10.97 -9.59
CA THR A 231 12.42 -11.02 -9.09
C THR A 231 11.78 -9.62 -9.03
N PRO A 232 10.45 -9.51 -9.00
CA PRO A 232 9.77 -8.22 -8.98
C PRO A 232 10.19 -7.26 -7.86
N THR A 233 10.60 -7.79 -6.71
CA THR A 233 10.93 -7.02 -5.50
C THR A 233 12.43 -6.78 -5.32
N ASP A 234 13.28 -7.26 -6.23
CA ASP A 234 14.73 -7.10 -6.11
C ASP A 234 15.15 -5.64 -6.35
N VAL A 235 16.07 -5.15 -5.53
CA VAL A 235 16.80 -3.91 -5.77
C VAL A 235 18.04 -4.22 -6.60
N VAL A 236 18.14 -3.63 -7.77
CA VAL A 236 19.18 -3.95 -8.76
C VAL A 236 20.08 -2.76 -9.03
N TYR A 237 21.39 -3.00 -9.17
CA TYR A 237 22.39 -1.98 -9.52
C TYR A 237 23.04 -2.32 -10.87
N ASP A 238 22.98 -1.36 -11.81
CA ASP A 238 23.70 -1.40 -13.09
C ASP A 238 24.93 -0.50 -12.99
N ILE A 239 26.08 -1.09 -12.67
CA ILE A 239 27.34 -0.36 -12.53
C ILE A 239 28.04 -0.24 -13.87
N GLY A 240 28.18 1.00 -14.37
CA GLY A 240 28.68 1.26 -15.70
C GLY A 240 27.57 1.23 -16.76
N ALA A 241 26.39 1.70 -16.40
CA ALA A 241 25.15 1.61 -17.18
C ALA A 241 25.23 2.13 -18.63
N GLY A 242 26.23 2.95 -18.98
CA GLY A 242 26.45 3.45 -20.34
C GLY A 242 25.22 4.15 -20.92
N THR A 243 24.52 3.50 -21.87
CA THR A 243 23.25 4.00 -22.45
C THR A 243 22.05 3.80 -21.55
N GLY A 244 22.16 3.01 -20.46
CA GLY A 244 21.04 2.60 -19.60
C GLY A 244 20.17 1.49 -20.16
N SER A 245 20.51 0.92 -21.32
CA SER A 245 19.67 -0.09 -21.96
C SER A 245 19.53 -1.38 -21.15
N VAL A 246 20.57 -1.78 -20.41
CA VAL A 246 20.53 -2.94 -19.52
C VAL A 246 19.70 -2.62 -18.28
N ALA A 247 19.92 -1.45 -17.67
CA ALA A 247 19.11 -0.98 -16.53
C ALA A 247 17.62 -0.94 -16.86
N CYS A 248 17.24 -0.37 -18.01
CA CYS A 248 15.84 -0.35 -18.47
C CYS A 248 15.27 -1.77 -18.66
N ALA A 249 16.08 -2.69 -19.19
CA ALA A 249 15.66 -4.08 -19.37
C ALA A 249 15.48 -4.80 -18.02
N MET A 250 16.38 -4.57 -17.05
CA MET A 250 16.27 -5.11 -15.70
C MET A 250 15.05 -4.57 -14.95
N ALA A 251 14.72 -3.28 -15.12
CA ALA A 251 13.57 -2.64 -14.50
C ALA A 251 12.23 -3.29 -14.92
N ARG A 252 12.15 -3.89 -16.09
CA ARG A 252 10.96 -4.66 -16.51
C ARG A 252 10.70 -5.89 -15.65
N PHE A 253 11.72 -6.44 -15.02
CA PHE A 253 11.63 -7.61 -14.15
C PHE A 253 11.57 -7.20 -12.67
N ALA A 254 12.32 -6.20 -12.23
CA ALA A 254 12.23 -5.61 -10.90
C ALA A 254 11.03 -4.63 -10.78
N CYS A 255 9.86 -5.04 -11.26
CA CYS A 255 8.70 -4.16 -11.50
C CYS A 255 7.96 -3.68 -10.24
N GLU A 256 8.32 -4.18 -9.06
CA GLU A 256 7.82 -3.72 -7.75
C GLU A 256 8.93 -3.04 -6.92
N SER A 257 10.09 -2.75 -7.52
CA SER A 257 11.25 -2.18 -6.85
C SER A 257 11.98 -1.18 -7.76
N PHE A 258 13.26 -0.92 -7.48
CA PHE A 258 14.07 0.06 -8.20
C PHE A 258 15.32 -0.55 -8.83
N VAL A 259 15.71 -0.02 -9.99
CA VAL A 259 17.00 -0.27 -10.63
C VAL A 259 17.82 1.02 -10.61
N TYR A 260 18.98 0.97 -10.00
CA TYR A 260 19.91 2.09 -9.91
C TYR A 260 20.95 2.00 -11.02
N ALA A 261 20.89 2.92 -12.00
CA ALA A 261 21.84 3.00 -13.09
C ALA A 261 23.00 3.94 -12.72
N VAL A 262 24.18 3.40 -12.47
CA VAL A 262 25.38 4.17 -12.11
C VAL A 262 26.29 4.30 -13.31
N LYS A 263 26.58 5.55 -13.73
CA LYS A 263 27.54 5.81 -14.81
C LYS A 263 28.54 6.90 -14.43
N GLN A 264 29.73 6.84 -15.00
CA GLN A 264 30.72 7.90 -14.83
C GLN A 264 30.24 9.14 -15.60
N SER A 265 30.10 10.29 -14.90
CA SER A 265 29.82 11.57 -15.55
C SER A 265 31.09 12.09 -16.21
N THR A 266 31.02 12.37 -17.51
CA THR A 266 32.13 12.99 -18.25
C THR A 266 32.22 14.51 -18.05
N GLU A 267 31.23 15.15 -17.42
CA GLU A 267 31.20 16.61 -17.21
C GLU A 267 32.12 17.09 -16.09
N LEU A 268 32.50 16.24 -15.14
CA LEU A 268 33.42 16.62 -14.05
C LEU A 268 34.90 16.70 -14.47
N ARG A 269 35.27 16.32 -15.69
CA ARG A 269 36.68 16.40 -16.18
C ARG A 269 37.02 17.68 -16.97
N ARG A 270 36.07 18.60 -17.16
CA ARG A 270 36.34 19.84 -17.91
C ARG A 270 36.71 21.05 -17.06
N ASN A 271 36.68 20.92 -15.73
CA ASN A 271 36.99 22.02 -14.78
C ASN A 271 38.08 21.62 -13.76
N ALA A 272 39.07 20.82 -14.15
CA ALA A 272 40.28 20.59 -13.38
C ALA A 272 41.50 21.06 -14.19
#